data_62cc8ebb48ff16537dab1ab5577acd3d
#
_entry.id   62cc8ebb48ff16537dab1ab5577acd3d
#
_cell.length_a   1.000
_cell.length_b   1.000
_cell.length_c   1.000
_cell.angle_alpha   90.00
_cell.angle_beta   90.00
_cell.angle_gamma   90.00
#
_symmetry.space_group_name_H-M   'P 1'
#
loop_
_entity.id
_entity.type
_entity.pdbx_description
1 polymer ?
#
loop_
_entity_poly.entity_id
_entity_poly.type
_entity_poly.pdbx_seq_one_letter_code
_entity_poly.pdbx_strand_id
1 'polypeptide(L)'
;MARHDDEDQGPQLVHLATLGVTAVPERLDGVALILRMPSGAGGEKATLADWIRLCSKEDCALITASVAVGAEDLPPNGVDGFVSFDMQADRALREDFPDMQIVAADLPSRHVAMQAGNLGADALFFGDLRADTLEGMQAGTDHDLAEWWVEIMEVPCIIPVASAADDPDYAPEFIAVPLP
;
A
#
# COMPACT_ATOMS: atom_id res chain seq x y z
N MET A 1 -13.76 0.69 -31.11
CA MET A 1 -14.36 0.75 -29.78
C MET A 1 -13.50 1.71 -28.98
N ALA A 2 -14.04 2.86 -28.63
CA ALA A 2 -13.29 4.01 -28.16
C ALA A 2 -12.65 3.72 -26.81
N ARG A 3 -11.32 3.92 -26.71
CA ARG A 3 -10.67 4.14 -25.43
C ARG A 3 -11.28 5.43 -24.88
N HIS A 4 -11.82 5.35 -23.68
CA HIS A 4 -12.23 6.55 -22.95
C HIS A 4 -10.98 7.38 -22.74
N ASP A 5 -11.09 8.65 -23.08
CA ASP A 5 -10.13 9.70 -22.78
C ASP A 5 -10.14 9.91 -21.24
N ASP A 6 -9.44 9.08 -20.47
CA ASP A 6 -8.96 9.44 -19.15
C ASP A 6 -7.71 10.28 -19.35
N GLU A 7 -7.97 11.54 -19.72
CA GLU A 7 -6.97 12.58 -19.83
C GLU A 7 -6.27 12.77 -18.49
N ASP A 8 -4.95 12.43 -18.45
CA ASP A 8 -3.91 13.14 -17.68
C ASP A 8 -4.19 13.40 -16.19
N GLN A 9 -4.74 12.43 -15.49
CA GLN A 9 -4.69 12.42 -14.03
C GLN A 9 -3.36 11.81 -13.64
N GLY A 10 -2.45 12.66 -13.11
CA GLY A 10 -1.22 12.19 -12.51
C GLY A 10 -1.48 11.10 -11.46
N PRO A 11 -0.44 10.47 -10.91
CA PRO A 11 -0.60 9.35 -9.99
C PRO A 11 -1.48 9.74 -8.79
N GLN A 12 -2.34 8.82 -8.35
CA GLN A 12 -3.19 9.03 -7.20
C GLN A 12 -2.36 8.91 -5.92
N LEU A 13 -2.73 9.72 -4.91
CA LEU A 13 -1.98 9.79 -3.66
C LEU A 13 -2.43 8.71 -2.68
N VAL A 14 -1.46 7.95 -2.19
CA VAL A 14 -1.59 7.03 -1.05
C VAL A 14 -0.77 7.58 0.11
N HIS A 15 -1.33 7.66 1.31
CA HIS A 15 -0.58 8.04 2.50
C HIS A 15 0.07 6.84 3.18
N LEU A 16 1.26 7.06 3.77
CA LEU A 16 1.94 6.08 4.62
C LEU A 16 1.96 6.59 6.07
N ALA A 17 1.54 5.75 7.00
CA ALA A 17 1.60 6.05 8.43
C ALA A 17 2.07 4.83 9.22
N THR A 18 2.53 5.05 10.46
CA THR A 18 2.90 3.96 11.37
C THR A 18 2.10 4.09 12.67
N LEU A 19 1.36 3.04 13.01
CA LEU A 19 0.54 2.98 14.21
C LEU A 19 1.39 3.22 15.47
N GLY A 20 0.93 4.12 16.34
CA GLY A 20 1.63 4.51 17.56
C GLY A 20 2.82 5.45 17.38
N VAL A 21 3.19 5.79 16.12
CA VAL A 21 4.29 6.70 15.78
C VAL A 21 3.76 7.96 15.09
N THR A 22 3.02 7.79 13.99
CA THR A 22 2.44 8.90 13.23
C THR A 22 1.21 9.45 13.96
N ALA A 23 1.13 10.76 14.10
CA ALA A 23 -0.06 11.42 14.64
C ALA A 23 -1.20 11.38 13.60
N VAL A 24 -2.44 11.19 14.07
CA VAL A 24 -3.61 11.25 13.19
C VAL A 24 -3.81 12.70 12.74
N PRO A 25 -3.76 13.02 11.45
CA PRO A 25 -4.01 14.38 10.98
C PRO A 25 -5.49 14.72 11.06
N GLU A 26 -5.82 15.99 10.89
CA GLU A 26 -7.22 16.44 10.85
C GLU A 26 -7.96 16.02 9.57
N ARG A 27 -7.21 15.88 8.46
CA ARG A 27 -7.72 15.53 7.13
C ARG A 27 -6.73 14.68 6.36
N LEU A 28 -7.26 13.91 5.41
CA LEU A 28 -6.51 13.19 4.38
C LEU A 28 -7.01 13.62 3.01
N ASP A 29 -6.10 13.78 2.06
CA ASP A 29 -6.39 14.14 0.67
C ASP A 29 -6.04 13.00 -0.31
N GLY A 30 -5.59 11.85 0.21
CA GLY A 30 -5.28 10.65 -0.59
C GLY A 30 -6.49 9.73 -0.77
N VAL A 31 -6.41 8.87 -1.77
CA VAL A 31 -7.43 7.83 -2.02
C VAL A 31 -7.33 6.65 -1.07
N ALA A 32 -6.14 6.41 -0.51
CA ALA A 32 -5.88 5.35 0.45
C ALA A 32 -4.81 5.73 1.48
N LEU A 33 -4.82 5.03 2.61
CA LEU A 33 -3.80 5.08 3.65
C LEU A 33 -3.29 3.66 3.89
N ILE A 34 -1.98 3.45 3.79
CA ILE A 34 -1.31 2.23 4.27
C ILE A 34 -0.82 2.49 5.68
N LEU A 35 -1.43 1.83 6.66
CA LEU A 35 -1.08 1.93 8.06
C LEU A 35 -0.18 0.76 8.46
N ARG A 36 1.09 1.04 8.68
CA ARG A 36 2.07 0.06 9.16
C ARG A 36 1.81 -0.25 10.64
N MET A 37 1.76 -1.52 10.98
CA MET A 37 1.50 -2.02 12.33
C MET A 37 2.74 -2.77 12.85
N PRO A 38 3.67 -2.10 13.58
CA PRO A 38 4.82 -2.77 14.19
C PRO A 38 4.41 -3.62 15.39
N SER A 39 5.22 -4.63 15.73
CA SER A 39 5.01 -5.43 16.95
C SER A 39 5.00 -4.54 18.19
N GLY A 40 4.01 -4.72 19.05
CA GLY A 40 3.93 -3.99 20.31
C GLY A 40 3.51 -2.54 20.20
N ALA A 41 2.89 -2.13 19.11
CA ALA A 41 2.34 -0.79 18.92
C ALA A 41 1.16 -0.52 19.88
N GLY A 42 1.43 -0.48 21.16
CA GLY A 42 0.55 -0.07 22.26
C GLY A 42 0.95 1.31 22.79
N GLY A 43 1.17 2.27 21.89
CA GLY A 43 1.56 3.63 22.26
C GLY A 43 0.37 4.57 22.44
N GLU A 44 0.57 5.60 23.27
CA GLU A 44 -0.46 6.60 23.65
C GLU A 44 -0.87 7.56 22.51
N LYS A 45 -0.28 7.48 21.30
CA LYS A 45 -0.46 8.54 20.31
C LYS A 45 -1.71 8.37 19.45
N ALA A 46 -1.93 7.27 18.80
CA ALA A 46 -3.09 7.08 17.96
C ALA A 46 -3.49 5.61 17.95
N THR A 47 -4.75 5.33 18.11
CA THR A 47 -5.29 3.97 18.06
C THR A 47 -5.74 3.63 16.64
N LEU A 48 -5.84 2.33 16.32
CA LEU A 48 -6.42 1.90 15.06
C LEU A 48 -7.84 2.47 14.85
N ALA A 49 -8.62 2.60 15.93
CA ALA A 49 -9.98 3.16 15.87
C ALA A 49 -9.99 4.64 15.43
N ASP A 50 -8.95 5.41 15.76
CA ASP A 50 -8.84 6.81 15.33
C ASP A 50 -8.57 6.88 13.82
N TRP A 51 -7.71 6.00 13.30
CA TRP A 51 -7.44 5.89 11.87
C TRP A 51 -8.66 5.42 11.08
N ILE A 52 -9.38 4.39 11.56
CA ILE A 52 -10.64 3.94 10.95
C ILE A 52 -11.64 5.09 10.86
N ARG A 53 -11.80 5.86 11.94
CA ARG A 53 -12.73 6.99 11.96
C ARG A 53 -12.34 8.09 10.97
N LEU A 54 -11.04 8.42 10.90
CA LEU A 54 -10.54 9.43 9.95
C LEU A 54 -10.75 8.98 8.51
N CYS A 55 -10.30 7.77 8.16
CA CYS A 55 -10.42 7.24 6.80
C CYS A 55 -11.89 7.17 6.35
N SER A 56 -12.79 6.69 7.21
CA SER A 56 -14.23 6.68 6.91
C SER A 56 -14.81 8.07 6.70
N LYS A 57 -14.32 9.09 7.43
CA LYS A 57 -14.78 10.49 7.29
C LYS A 57 -14.32 11.13 5.99
N GLU A 58 -13.10 10.82 5.56
CA GLU A 58 -12.46 11.44 4.39
C GLU A 58 -12.63 10.60 3.09
N ASP A 59 -13.43 9.51 3.14
CA ASP A 59 -13.63 8.57 2.01
C ASP A 59 -12.30 8.01 1.47
N CYS A 60 -11.40 7.68 2.39
CA CYS A 60 -10.05 7.18 2.13
C CYS A 60 -9.99 5.70 2.53
N ALA A 61 -9.57 4.81 1.64
CA ALA A 61 -9.44 3.39 1.96
C ALA A 61 -8.33 3.14 2.99
N LEU A 62 -8.61 2.37 4.05
CA LEU A 62 -7.62 2.00 5.06
C LEU A 62 -7.08 0.61 4.81
N ILE A 63 -5.81 0.53 4.44
CA ILE A 63 -5.07 -0.71 4.22
C ILE A 63 -4.08 -0.91 5.39
N THR A 64 -4.12 -2.06 6.05
CA THR A 64 -3.18 -2.35 7.15
C THR A 64 -2.01 -3.19 6.67
N ALA A 65 -0.81 -2.92 7.20
CA ALA A 65 0.41 -3.66 6.92
C ALA A 65 1.04 -4.15 8.23
N SER A 66 0.96 -5.44 8.52
CA SER A 66 1.67 -6.05 9.64
C SER A 66 3.15 -6.19 9.29
N VAL A 67 3.97 -5.26 9.76
CA VAL A 67 5.42 -5.25 9.45
C VAL A 67 6.25 -6.06 10.44
N ALA A 68 5.59 -6.70 11.41
CA ALA A 68 6.24 -7.58 12.38
C ALA A 68 6.56 -8.93 11.74
N VAL A 69 7.78 -9.42 11.91
CA VAL A 69 8.17 -10.75 11.43
C VAL A 69 7.39 -11.83 12.17
N GLY A 70 6.67 -12.68 11.43
CA GLY A 70 5.90 -13.80 11.99
C GLY A 70 4.57 -13.43 12.64
N ALA A 71 4.04 -12.24 12.42
CA ALA A 71 2.67 -11.90 12.77
C ALA A 71 1.69 -12.67 11.86
N GLU A 72 0.61 -13.17 12.43
CA GLU A 72 -0.51 -13.67 11.63
C GLU A 72 -1.21 -12.45 11.02
N ASP A 73 -1.27 -12.40 9.69
CA ASP A 73 -1.74 -11.25 8.94
C ASP A 73 -3.26 -11.25 8.74
N LEU A 74 -4.02 -11.59 9.79
CA LEU A 74 -5.47 -11.43 9.73
C LEU A 74 -5.81 -9.93 9.77
N PRO A 75 -6.56 -9.42 8.77
CA PRO A 75 -6.92 -8.02 8.74
C PRO A 75 -7.81 -7.67 9.95
N PRO A 76 -7.55 -6.56 10.64
CA PRO A 76 -8.41 -6.09 11.73
C PRO A 76 -9.81 -5.78 11.22
N ASN A 77 -10.81 -5.83 12.10
CA ASN A 77 -12.16 -5.41 11.76
C ASN A 77 -12.21 -3.90 11.47
N GLY A 78 -12.94 -3.51 10.43
CA GLY A 78 -13.18 -2.11 10.07
C GLY A 78 -12.10 -1.49 9.20
N VAL A 79 -11.23 -2.29 8.57
CA VAL A 79 -10.30 -1.86 7.53
C VAL A 79 -10.81 -2.32 6.16
N ASP A 80 -10.37 -1.65 5.10
CA ASP A 80 -10.81 -1.93 3.73
C ASP A 80 -9.90 -2.95 3.04
N GLY A 81 -8.70 -3.16 3.58
CA GLY A 81 -7.75 -4.11 3.02
C GLY A 81 -6.51 -4.34 3.88
N PHE A 82 -5.60 -5.14 3.35
CA PHE A 82 -4.34 -5.46 4.02
C PHE A 82 -3.20 -5.62 3.01
N VAL A 83 -1.97 -5.52 3.52
CA VAL A 83 -0.76 -5.83 2.74
C VAL A 83 -0.36 -7.27 2.98
N SER A 84 -0.20 -8.03 1.90
CA SER A 84 0.42 -9.35 1.91
C SER A 84 1.90 -9.26 1.53
N PHE A 85 2.75 -9.82 2.35
CA PHE A 85 4.18 -9.98 2.06
C PHE A 85 4.51 -11.37 1.50
N ASP A 86 3.55 -12.28 1.45
CA ASP A 86 3.65 -13.60 0.85
C ASP A 86 2.29 -14.05 0.31
N MET A 87 1.98 -13.66 -0.91
CA MET A 87 0.69 -13.99 -1.57
C MET A 87 0.43 -15.49 -1.68
N GLN A 88 1.46 -16.35 -1.64
CA GLN A 88 1.26 -17.80 -1.65
C GLN A 88 0.76 -18.31 -0.30
N ALA A 89 1.32 -17.80 0.80
CA ALA A 89 0.85 -18.12 2.15
C ALA A 89 -0.55 -17.53 2.38
N ASP A 90 -0.80 -16.33 1.88
CA ASP A 90 -2.04 -15.58 2.09
C ASP A 90 -3.16 -15.91 1.09
N ARG A 91 -2.93 -16.89 0.23
CA ARG A 91 -3.91 -17.29 -0.79
C ARG A 91 -5.31 -17.59 -0.21
N ALA A 92 -5.37 -18.21 0.95
CA ALA A 92 -6.64 -18.52 1.63
C ALA A 92 -7.38 -17.26 2.07
N LEU A 93 -6.66 -16.16 2.39
CA LEU A 93 -7.26 -14.91 2.84
C LEU A 93 -8.13 -14.27 1.75
N ARG A 94 -7.80 -14.44 0.47
CA ARG A 94 -8.65 -13.96 -0.62
C ARG A 94 -10.01 -14.68 -0.65
N GLU A 95 -10.05 -15.98 -0.31
CA GLU A 95 -11.28 -16.77 -0.24
C GLU A 95 -12.11 -16.39 1.00
N ASP A 96 -11.44 -16.10 2.12
CA ASP A 96 -12.08 -15.72 3.38
C ASP A 96 -12.54 -14.24 3.38
N PHE A 97 -11.85 -13.37 2.64
CA PHE A 97 -12.12 -11.93 2.56
C PHE A 97 -12.23 -11.45 1.10
N PRO A 98 -13.26 -11.88 0.36
CA PRO A 98 -13.38 -11.61 -1.09
C PRO A 98 -13.53 -10.12 -1.42
N ASP A 99 -14.07 -9.33 -0.51
CA ASP A 99 -14.35 -7.90 -0.70
C ASP A 99 -13.21 -6.99 -0.22
N MET A 100 -12.18 -7.54 0.43
CA MET A 100 -11.04 -6.73 0.90
C MET A 100 -10.02 -6.50 -0.20
N GLN A 101 -9.41 -5.32 -0.18
CA GLN A 101 -8.28 -5.01 -1.05
C GLN A 101 -7.00 -5.67 -0.54
N ILE A 102 -6.25 -6.30 -1.42
CA ILE A 102 -4.95 -6.91 -1.10
C ILE A 102 -3.87 -6.18 -1.87
N VAL A 103 -2.96 -5.56 -1.13
CA VAL A 103 -1.73 -4.97 -1.68
C VAL A 103 -0.59 -5.96 -1.48
N ALA A 104 0.02 -6.44 -2.56
CA ALA A 104 1.20 -7.30 -2.46
C ALA A 104 2.47 -6.47 -2.31
N ALA A 105 3.35 -6.85 -1.39
CA ALA A 105 4.65 -6.25 -1.16
C ALA A 105 5.73 -7.33 -1.08
N ASP A 106 7.01 -6.91 -0.94
CA ASP A 106 8.18 -7.83 -0.97
C ASP A 106 8.29 -8.60 -2.29
N LEU A 107 8.47 -7.85 -3.38
CA LEU A 107 8.44 -8.32 -4.76
C LEU A 107 9.86 -8.34 -5.37
N PRO A 108 10.70 -9.33 -5.03
CA PRO A 108 12.12 -9.32 -5.39
C PRO A 108 12.39 -9.65 -6.88
N SER A 109 11.37 -9.96 -7.66
CA SER A 109 11.53 -10.33 -9.06
C SER A 109 10.24 -10.22 -9.87
N ARG A 110 10.36 -10.13 -11.20
CA ARG A 110 9.22 -10.18 -12.14
C ARG A 110 8.35 -11.41 -11.92
N HIS A 111 8.96 -12.56 -11.65
CA HIS A 111 8.22 -13.79 -11.42
C HIS A 111 7.32 -13.69 -10.18
N VAL A 112 7.85 -13.17 -9.06
CA VAL A 112 7.08 -13.00 -7.82
C VAL A 112 5.98 -11.96 -8.01
N ALA A 113 6.27 -10.84 -8.67
CA ALA A 113 5.27 -9.82 -8.98
C ALA A 113 4.12 -10.37 -9.84
N MET A 114 4.44 -11.13 -10.91
CA MET A 114 3.42 -11.80 -11.74
C MET A 114 2.60 -12.82 -10.95
N GLN A 115 3.24 -13.59 -10.06
CA GLN A 115 2.51 -14.52 -9.19
C GLN A 115 1.55 -13.78 -8.26
N ALA A 116 1.96 -12.65 -7.68
CA ALA A 116 1.11 -11.84 -6.82
C ALA A 116 -0.15 -11.35 -7.57
N GLY A 117 0.01 -10.81 -8.77
CA GLY A 117 -1.12 -10.42 -9.62
C GLY A 117 -2.03 -11.60 -9.97
N ASN A 118 -1.48 -12.76 -10.34
CA ASN A 118 -2.26 -13.97 -10.67
C ASN A 118 -3.01 -14.55 -9.46
N LEU A 119 -2.52 -14.31 -8.25
CA LEU A 119 -3.17 -14.74 -7.00
C LEU A 119 -4.22 -13.74 -6.51
N GLY A 120 -4.44 -12.66 -7.24
CA GLY A 120 -5.52 -11.71 -6.99
C GLY A 120 -5.12 -10.52 -6.11
N ALA A 121 -3.85 -10.08 -6.17
CA ALA A 121 -3.49 -8.78 -5.63
C ALA A 121 -4.21 -7.68 -6.41
N ASP A 122 -4.77 -6.70 -5.69
CA ASP A 122 -5.46 -5.54 -6.28
C ASP A 122 -4.47 -4.40 -6.61
N ALA A 123 -3.32 -4.37 -5.94
CA ALA A 123 -2.19 -3.49 -6.25
C ALA A 123 -0.88 -4.10 -5.79
N LEU A 124 0.24 -3.64 -6.35
CA LEU A 124 1.59 -4.05 -5.99
C LEU A 124 2.37 -2.85 -5.42
N PHE A 125 3.00 -3.04 -4.26
CA PHE A 125 3.88 -2.04 -3.65
C PHE A 125 5.33 -2.35 -3.97
N PHE A 126 5.98 -1.48 -4.75
CA PHE A 126 7.39 -1.59 -5.09
C PHE A 126 8.24 -0.75 -4.14
N GLY A 127 8.73 -1.38 -3.10
CA GLY A 127 9.53 -0.80 -2.04
C GLY A 127 9.56 -1.69 -0.81
N ASP A 128 10.35 -1.35 0.20
CA ASP A 128 10.40 -2.09 1.46
C ASP A 128 9.48 -1.46 2.52
N LEU A 129 8.23 -1.93 2.60
CA LEU A 129 7.28 -1.48 3.64
C LEU A 129 7.70 -1.86 5.07
N ARG A 130 8.67 -2.76 5.26
CA ARG A 130 9.19 -3.11 6.58
C ARG A 130 10.24 -2.13 7.08
N ALA A 131 10.85 -1.33 6.18
CA ALA A 131 11.81 -0.31 6.56
C ALA A 131 11.16 0.80 7.41
N ASP A 132 11.87 1.28 8.43
CA ASP A 132 11.36 2.30 9.35
C ASP A 132 11.46 3.73 8.82
N THR A 133 12.19 3.94 7.75
CA THR A 133 12.40 5.24 7.11
C THR A 133 11.99 5.22 5.65
N LEU A 134 11.60 6.38 5.13
CA LEU A 134 11.30 6.51 3.71
C LEU A 134 12.49 6.15 2.83
N GLU A 135 13.70 6.58 3.20
CA GLU A 135 14.93 6.24 2.48
C GLU A 135 15.12 4.72 2.40
N GLY A 136 14.87 4.00 3.51
CA GLY A 136 14.91 2.54 3.52
C GLY A 136 13.83 1.92 2.64
N MET A 137 12.61 2.46 2.64
CA MET A 137 11.52 1.99 1.77
C MET A 137 11.90 2.17 0.29
N GLN A 138 12.43 3.33 -0.07
CA GLN A 138 12.86 3.66 -1.44
C GLN A 138 14.08 2.83 -1.87
N ALA A 139 15.02 2.56 -0.96
CA ALA A 139 16.19 1.72 -1.25
C ALA A 139 15.79 0.28 -1.63
N GLY A 140 14.64 -0.19 -1.18
CA GLY A 140 14.03 -1.46 -1.58
C GLY A 140 13.29 -1.43 -2.92
N THR A 141 13.19 -0.26 -3.58
CA THR A 141 12.47 -0.13 -4.85
C THR A 141 13.37 -0.54 -6.01
N ASP A 142 12.97 -1.58 -6.73
CA ASP A 142 13.54 -1.92 -8.04
C ASP A 142 12.79 -1.12 -9.12
N HIS A 143 13.35 0.02 -9.53
CA HIS A 143 12.73 0.91 -10.51
C HIS A 143 12.59 0.27 -11.89
N ASP A 144 13.54 -0.57 -12.32
CA ASP A 144 13.47 -1.28 -13.60
C ASP A 144 12.32 -2.30 -13.60
N LEU A 145 12.08 -2.92 -12.45
CA LEU A 145 10.95 -3.82 -12.26
C LEU A 145 9.62 -3.06 -12.25
N ALA A 146 9.55 -1.93 -11.55
CA ALA A 146 8.35 -1.11 -11.46
C ALA A 146 7.97 -0.50 -12.83
N GLU A 147 8.94 0.07 -13.57
CA GLU A 147 8.76 0.59 -14.92
C GLU A 147 8.22 -0.49 -15.86
N TRP A 148 8.88 -1.66 -15.88
CA TRP A 148 8.41 -2.79 -16.67
C TRP A 148 6.99 -3.21 -16.29
N TRP A 149 6.63 -3.15 -14.99
CA TRP A 149 5.29 -3.51 -14.52
C TRP A 149 4.24 -2.56 -15.08
N VAL A 150 4.45 -1.25 -14.96
CA VAL A 150 3.54 -0.21 -15.47
C VAL A 150 3.32 -0.34 -16.98
N GLU A 151 4.38 -0.67 -17.73
CA GLU A 151 4.28 -0.80 -19.19
C GLU A 151 3.47 -2.02 -19.66
N ILE A 152 3.50 -3.11 -18.90
CA ILE A 152 3.04 -4.44 -19.40
C ILE A 152 1.81 -4.95 -18.67
N MET A 153 1.62 -4.58 -17.40
CA MET A 153 0.61 -5.18 -16.53
C MET A 153 -0.55 -4.23 -16.26
N GLU A 154 -1.73 -4.82 -16.01
CA GLU A 154 -2.97 -4.05 -15.72
C GLU A 154 -3.19 -3.84 -14.22
N VAL A 155 -2.53 -4.64 -13.35
CA VAL A 155 -2.65 -4.48 -11.90
C VAL A 155 -1.87 -3.25 -11.47
N PRO A 156 -2.50 -2.29 -10.79
CA PRO A 156 -1.88 -1.02 -10.39
C PRO A 156 -0.62 -1.20 -9.54
N CYS A 157 0.30 -0.26 -9.65
CA CYS A 157 1.48 -0.22 -8.78
C CYS A 157 1.50 1.02 -7.88
N ILE A 158 2.16 0.87 -6.73
CA ILE A 158 2.35 1.89 -5.71
C ILE A 158 3.84 2.09 -5.50
N ILE A 159 4.34 3.33 -5.66
CA ILE A 159 5.75 3.68 -5.53
C ILE A 159 5.95 4.63 -4.34
N PRO A 160 6.84 4.34 -3.37
CA PRO A 160 7.14 5.25 -2.28
C PRO A 160 7.97 6.45 -2.78
N VAL A 161 7.46 7.65 -2.52
CA VAL A 161 8.11 8.92 -2.89
C VAL A 161 8.18 9.87 -1.69
N ALA A 162 9.05 10.88 -1.74
CA ALA A 162 9.21 11.82 -0.64
C ALA A 162 8.08 12.85 -0.57
N SER A 163 7.48 13.16 -1.70
CA SER A 163 6.48 14.22 -1.83
C SER A 163 5.50 13.89 -2.95
N ALA A 164 4.27 14.35 -2.84
CA ALA A 164 3.28 14.26 -3.91
C ALA A 164 3.68 15.01 -5.20
N ALA A 165 4.72 15.86 -5.15
CA ALA A 165 5.28 16.51 -6.31
C ALA A 165 6.36 15.66 -7.02
N ASP A 166 6.78 14.55 -6.41
CA ASP A 166 7.73 13.63 -7.01
C ASP A 166 6.97 12.69 -7.94
N ASP A 167 7.16 12.88 -9.23
CA ASP A 167 6.52 12.08 -10.27
C ASP A 167 7.58 11.16 -10.91
N PRO A 168 7.53 9.84 -10.69
CA PRO A 168 8.41 8.92 -11.39
C PRO A 168 8.17 8.96 -12.89
N ASP A 169 9.23 9.00 -13.68
CA ASP A 169 9.19 9.16 -15.16
C ASP A 169 8.34 8.08 -15.88
N TYR A 170 8.02 6.98 -15.21
CA TYR A 170 7.23 5.87 -15.76
C TYR A 170 5.74 5.90 -15.36
N ALA A 171 5.25 6.99 -14.77
CA ALA A 171 3.85 7.26 -14.46
C ALA A 171 3.09 6.09 -13.79
N PRO A 172 3.45 5.72 -12.55
CA PRO A 172 2.71 4.71 -11.79
C PRO A 172 1.27 5.19 -11.49
N GLU A 173 0.33 4.28 -11.27
CA GLU A 173 -1.05 4.64 -10.91
C GLU A 173 -1.12 5.29 -9.53
N PHE A 174 -0.24 4.87 -8.60
CA PHE A 174 -0.21 5.41 -7.25
C PHE A 174 1.20 5.79 -6.80
N ILE A 175 1.29 6.89 -6.08
CA ILE A 175 2.48 7.26 -5.30
C ILE A 175 2.16 7.24 -3.81
N ALA A 176 3.09 6.72 -3.01
CA ALA A 176 2.92 6.61 -1.56
C ALA A 176 3.81 7.60 -0.82
N VAL A 177 3.20 8.52 -0.05
CA VAL A 177 3.88 9.61 0.67
C VAL A 177 3.71 9.42 2.18
N PRO A 178 4.79 9.43 2.97
CA PRO A 178 4.70 9.40 4.42
C PRO A 178 3.96 10.61 4.97
N LEU A 179 3.07 10.37 5.94
CA LEU A 179 2.53 11.43 6.78
C LEU A 179 3.60 11.92 7.78
N PRO A 180 3.62 13.21 8.09
CA PRO A 180 4.61 13.81 9.00
C PRO A 180 4.47 13.36 10.47
#